data_fe004f578851370b2208fc7a8dda63a6
#
_entry.id   fe004f578851370b2208fc7a8dda63a6
#
_cell.length_a   1.000
_cell.length_b   1.000
_cell.length_c   1.000
_cell.angle_alpha   90.00
_cell.angle_beta   90.00
_cell.angle_gamma   90.00
#
_symmetry.space_group_name_H-M   'P 1'
#
loop_
_entity.id
_entity.type
_entity.pdbx_description
1 polymer ?
#
loop_
_entity_poly.entity_id
_entity_poly.type
_entity_poly.pdbx_seq_one_letter_code
_entity_poly.pdbx_strand_id
1 'polypeptide(L)'
;MTPSLNDHAGSRIAHNRKARMLTQRELADLSHVSYSTLTKVEQGAIPASPSVLGALARALAVPVTQLTGQPYLEELRRDQLDGLIQPIREALNLYDLGADPELTPRPTEQLEAQSERLCALVRESNIKQVAIELPALIAEATTVAHRRPEDRNWRLLAGAYRTAYDVTTKLGFQDLCMVALDRMDWAAQRASDPVIGGMRQYLRALAYLRASDYRTGARLVQIGLQQLGLAVAGQERDVVTGQIHLGAAVLAARSKSEALAMDHLDEAQRLAESTGPAEKVHWLSFGPANVGAHRMSVLAELDRYPEAVQTAAGLQFPSDWPPSRLAHHHAELAQAQLWTGNTGEAFANLRRARKLAPQQTRYSPTVRETYIALESAKRRMPETLNSFGAWLGM
;
A
#
# COMPACT_ATOMS: atom_id res chain seq x y z
N MET A 1 -7.10 4.77 -26.79
CA MET A 1 -8.55 4.66 -26.51
C MET A 1 -8.86 5.67 -25.42
N THR A 2 -9.73 6.63 -25.66
CA THR A 2 -10.23 7.56 -24.64
C THR A 2 -10.91 6.74 -23.53
N PRO A 3 -10.63 6.96 -22.22
CA PRO A 3 -11.35 6.30 -21.15
C PRO A 3 -12.84 6.62 -21.34
N SER A 4 -13.67 5.60 -21.52
CA SER A 4 -15.12 5.82 -21.52
C SER A 4 -15.53 6.24 -20.11
N LEU A 5 -16.50 7.14 -19.98
CA LEU A 5 -17.15 7.56 -18.73
C LEU A 5 -17.64 6.39 -17.83
N ASN A 6 -17.46 5.14 -18.27
CA ASN A 6 -17.87 3.89 -17.65
C ASN A 6 -16.70 2.98 -17.24
N ASP A 7 -15.45 3.47 -17.22
CA ASP A 7 -14.32 2.60 -16.87
C ASP A 7 -14.05 2.58 -15.34
N HIS A 8 -14.86 1.82 -14.63
CA HIS A 8 -14.73 1.55 -13.19
C HIS A 8 -14.52 0.05 -12.92
N ALA A 9 -14.16 -0.32 -11.68
CA ALA A 9 -13.92 -1.72 -11.33
C ALA A 9 -15.12 -2.63 -11.67
N GLY A 10 -16.35 -2.16 -11.44
CA GLY A 10 -17.56 -2.92 -11.78
C GLY A 10 -17.70 -3.21 -13.28
N SER A 11 -17.38 -2.26 -14.15
CA SER A 11 -17.41 -2.48 -15.61
C SER A 11 -16.36 -3.48 -16.06
N ARG A 12 -15.14 -3.45 -15.44
CA ARG A 12 -14.08 -4.43 -15.71
C ARG A 12 -14.44 -5.81 -15.17
N ILE A 13 -15.12 -5.91 -14.02
CA ILE A 13 -15.67 -7.16 -13.50
C ILE A 13 -16.69 -7.73 -14.50
N ALA A 14 -17.66 -6.93 -14.94
CA ALA A 14 -18.66 -7.35 -15.91
C ALA A 14 -18.05 -7.80 -17.26
N HIS A 15 -17.01 -7.09 -17.72
CA HIS A 15 -16.27 -7.46 -18.92
C HIS A 15 -15.58 -8.83 -18.77
N ASN A 16 -14.83 -9.05 -17.70
CA ASN A 16 -14.12 -10.31 -17.45
C ASN A 16 -15.10 -11.47 -17.23
N ARG A 17 -16.24 -11.22 -16.54
CA ARG A 17 -17.30 -12.20 -16.36
C ARG A 17 -17.89 -12.66 -17.71
N LYS A 18 -18.24 -11.70 -18.58
CA LYS A 18 -18.79 -11.97 -19.92
C LYS A 18 -17.77 -12.71 -20.79
N ALA A 19 -16.50 -12.32 -20.73
CA ALA A 19 -15.42 -13.02 -21.46
C ALA A 19 -15.27 -14.49 -21.04
N ARG A 20 -15.69 -14.85 -19.81
CA ARG A 20 -15.77 -16.24 -19.31
C ARG A 20 -17.14 -16.87 -19.49
N MET A 21 -18.06 -16.22 -20.20
CA MET A 21 -19.43 -16.66 -20.43
C MET A 21 -20.23 -16.96 -19.15
N LEU A 22 -19.88 -16.31 -18.03
CA LEU A 22 -20.59 -16.46 -16.75
C LEU A 22 -21.77 -15.49 -16.66
N THR A 23 -22.87 -15.95 -16.10
CA THR A 23 -23.97 -15.08 -15.64
C THR A 23 -23.56 -14.39 -14.34
N GLN A 24 -24.28 -13.33 -13.95
CA GLN A 24 -24.06 -12.71 -12.65
C GLN A 24 -24.31 -13.66 -11.47
N ARG A 25 -25.28 -14.57 -11.59
CA ARG A 25 -25.55 -15.58 -10.54
C ARG A 25 -24.40 -16.56 -10.39
N GLU A 26 -23.91 -17.12 -11.49
CA GLU A 26 -22.78 -18.05 -11.46
C GLU A 26 -21.52 -17.37 -10.88
N LEU A 27 -21.22 -16.13 -11.25
CA LEU A 27 -20.08 -15.42 -10.66
C LEU A 27 -20.31 -15.13 -9.17
N ALA A 28 -21.52 -14.77 -8.75
CA ALA A 28 -21.86 -14.56 -7.35
C ALA A 28 -21.64 -15.85 -6.53
N ASP A 29 -22.11 -16.99 -7.03
CA ASP A 29 -21.95 -18.30 -6.39
C ASP A 29 -20.46 -18.70 -6.31
N LEU A 30 -19.72 -18.60 -7.42
CA LEU A 30 -18.28 -18.93 -7.48
C LEU A 30 -17.42 -18.05 -6.57
N SER A 31 -17.79 -16.79 -6.41
CA SER A 31 -17.02 -15.84 -5.61
C SER A 31 -17.49 -15.76 -4.15
N HIS A 32 -18.60 -16.39 -3.81
CA HIS A 32 -19.30 -16.24 -2.52
C HIS A 32 -19.66 -14.78 -2.19
N VAL A 33 -19.86 -13.96 -3.21
CA VAL A 33 -20.36 -12.58 -3.10
C VAL A 33 -21.85 -12.60 -3.38
N SER A 34 -22.65 -11.88 -2.56
CA SER A 34 -24.10 -11.87 -2.79
C SER A 34 -24.45 -11.34 -4.19
N TYR A 35 -25.44 -11.92 -4.84
CA TYR A 35 -25.94 -11.45 -6.14
C TYR A 35 -26.27 -9.95 -6.14
N SER A 36 -26.92 -9.48 -5.07
CA SER A 36 -27.26 -8.06 -4.90
C SER A 36 -26.00 -7.17 -4.86
N THR A 37 -24.97 -7.58 -4.14
CA THR A 37 -23.69 -6.85 -4.07
C THR A 37 -23.03 -6.81 -5.45
N LEU A 38 -22.91 -7.96 -6.12
CA LEU A 38 -22.31 -8.04 -7.44
C LEU A 38 -23.02 -7.15 -8.46
N THR A 39 -24.36 -7.19 -8.48
CA THR A 39 -25.17 -6.39 -9.41
C THR A 39 -24.94 -4.89 -9.18
N LYS A 40 -24.96 -4.43 -7.93
CA LYS A 40 -24.71 -3.01 -7.58
C LYS A 40 -23.28 -2.57 -7.92
N VAL A 41 -22.30 -3.44 -7.72
CA VAL A 41 -20.89 -3.19 -8.08
C VAL A 41 -20.74 -3.09 -9.59
N GLU A 42 -21.29 -4.03 -10.37
CA GLU A 42 -21.20 -3.97 -11.83
C GLU A 42 -21.89 -2.72 -12.42
N GLN A 43 -22.94 -2.23 -11.77
CA GLN A 43 -23.64 -0.99 -12.12
C GLN A 43 -22.93 0.28 -11.66
N GLY A 44 -21.84 0.17 -10.86
CA GLY A 44 -21.17 1.32 -10.25
C GLY A 44 -21.99 2.01 -9.13
N ALA A 45 -23.08 1.40 -8.69
CA ALA A 45 -23.94 1.96 -7.63
C ALA A 45 -23.27 1.92 -6.24
N ILE A 46 -22.38 0.98 -6.02
CA ILE A 46 -21.55 0.88 -4.81
C ILE A 46 -20.11 0.52 -5.22
N PRO A 47 -19.09 1.02 -4.50
CA PRO A 47 -17.73 0.58 -4.71
C PRO A 47 -17.56 -0.87 -4.25
N ALA A 48 -16.72 -1.63 -4.96
CA ALA A 48 -16.32 -2.94 -4.48
C ALA A 48 -15.33 -2.78 -3.32
N SER A 49 -15.62 -3.39 -2.16
CA SER A 49 -14.65 -3.45 -1.07
C SER A 49 -13.42 -4.29 -1.48
N PRO A 50 -12.26 -4.11 -0.85
CA PRO A 50 -11.08 -4.92 -1.15
C PRO A 50 -11.32 -6.43 -1.04
N SER A 51 -12.14 -6.86 -0.09
CA SER A 51 -12.52 -8.27 0.08
C SER A 51 -13.38 -8.78 -1.10
N VAL A 52 -14.34 -7.96 -1.54
CA VAL A 52 -15.19 -8.28 -2.72
C VAL A 52 -14.35 -8.33 -4.00
N LEU A 53 -13.47 -7.32 -4.22
CA LEU A 53 -12.56 -7.31 -5.37
C LEU A 53 -11.68 -8.58 -5.41
N GLY A 54 -11.14 -8.98 -4.26
CA GLY A 54 -10.33 -10.18 -4.16
C GLY A 54 -11.09 -11.47 -4.42
N ALA A 55 -12.32 -11.59 -3.91
CA ALA A 55 -13.18 -12.74 -4.15
C ALA A 55 -13.52 -12.88 -5.65
N LEU A 56 -13.90 -11.77 -6.29
CA LEU A 56 -14.21 -11.72 -7.72
C LEU A 56 -12.98 -11.97 -8.60
N ALA A 57 -11.82 -11.42 -8.23
CA ALA A 57 -10.56 -11.64 -8.95
C ALA A 57 -10.16 -13.12 -8.95
N ARG A 58 -10.29 -13.81 -7.79
CA ARG A 58 -10.05 -15.27 -7.71
C ARG A 58 -11.04 -16.06 -8.55
N ALA A 59 -12.32 -15.79 -8.45
CA ALA A 59 -13.35 -16.48 -9.22
C ALA A 59 -13.18 -16.27 -10.73
N LEU A 60 -12.73 -15.09 -11.12
CA LEU A 60 -12.42 -14.73 -12.51
C LEU A 60 -11.00 -15.13 -12.93
N ALA A 61 -10.16 -15.70 -12.03
CA ALA A 61 -8.75 -16.02 -12.25
C ALA A 61 -7.97 -14.89 -12.98
N VAL A 62 -8.14 -13.67 -12.48
CA VAL A 62 -7.42 -12.47 -12.94
C VAL A 62 -6.78 -11.77 -11.74
N PRO A 63 -5.68 -11.03 -11.91
CA PRO A 63 -5.11 -10.24 -10.83
C PRO A 63 -6.06 -9.10 -10.42
N VAL A 64 -6.05 -8.73 -9.14
CA VAL A 64 -6.87 -7.61 -8.62
C VAL A 64 -6.58 -6.31 -9.38
N THR A 65 -5.33 -6.09 -9.78
CA THR A 65 -4.91 -4.92 -10.57
C THR A 65 -5.65 -4.81 -11.92
N GLN A 66 -6.00 -5.91 -12.54
CA GLN A 66 -6.81 -5.90 -13.76
C GLN A 66 -8.22 -5.38 -13.48
N LEU A 67 -8.81 -5.72 -12.34
CA LEU A 67 -10.13 -5.22 -11.94
C LEU A 67 -10.08 -3.76 -11.51
N THR A 68 -8.99 -3.31 -10.86
CA THR A 68 -8.81 -1.91 -10.46
C THR A 68 -8.26 -1.03 -11.58
N GLY A 69 -7.76 -1.61 -12.68
CA GLY A 69 -7.18 -0.89 -13.82
C GLY A 69 -5.78 -0.34 -13.59
N GLN A 70 -5.06 -0.83 -12.57
CA GLN A 70 -3.69 -0.41 -12.28
C GLN A 70 -2.65 -1.16 -13.16
N PRO A 71 -1.49 -0.53 -13.46
CA PRO A 71 -1.17 0.89 -13.22
C PRO A 71 -1.95 1.82 -14.16
N TYR A 72 -2.26 3.03 -13.70
CA TYR A 72 -2.98 4.05 -14.47
C TYR A 72 -2.02 4.74 -15.46
N LEU A 73 -1.70 4.07 -16.57
CA LEU A 73 -0.62 4.48 -17.48
C LEU A 73 -0.84 5.83 -18.14
N GLU A 74 -2.08 6.20 -18.45
CA GLU A 74 -2.37 7.51 -19.08
C GLU A 74 -2.09 8.66 -18.11
N GLU A 75 -2.51 8.51 -16.85
CA GLU A 75 -2.26 9.50 -15.80
C GLU A 75 -0.77 9.58 -15.48
N LEU A 76 -0.08 8.42 -15.43
CA LEU A 76 1.37 8.38 -15.21
C LEU A 76 2.12 9.13 -16.31
N ARG A 77 1.70 8.99 -17.59
CA ARG A 77 2.27 9.74 -18.71
C ARG A 77 2.02 11.23 -18.58
N ARG A 78 0.79 11.65 -18.25
CA ARG A 78 0.46 13.07 -18.02
C ARG A 78 1.33 13.67 -16.91
N ASP A 79 1.63 12.91 -15.85
CA ASP A 79 2.42 13.35 -14.73
C ASP A 79 3.93 13.14 -14.95
N GLN A 80 4.34 12.60 -16.09
CA GLN A 80 5.75 12.30 -16.45
C GLN A 80 6.40 11.32 -15.48
N LEU A 81 5.66 10.32 -15.02
CA LEU A 81 6.12 9.29 -14.10
C LEU A 81 6.39 7.94 -14.76
N ASP A 82 5.77 7.68 -15.92
CA ASP A 82 5.93 6.43 -16.68
C ASP A 82 7.39 6.19 -17.11
N GLY A 83 8.07 7.22 -17.58
CA GLY A 83 9.48 7.16 -17.96
C GLY A 83 10.46 6.96 -16.81
N LEU A 84 10.04 7.18 -15.56
CA LEU A 84 10.87 7.02 -14.38
C LEU A 84 10.90 5.57 -13.85
N ILE A 85 9.99 4.71 -14.28
CA ILE A 85 9.89 3.33 -13.84
C ILE A 85 10.96 2.45 -14.49
N GLN A 86 11.28 2.70 -15.75
CA GLN A 86 12.27 1.90 -16.47
C GLN A 86 13.68 1.96 -15.85
N PRO A 87 14.23 3.13 -15.46
CA PRO A 87 15.51 3.19 -14.75
C PRO A 87 15.49 2.44 -13.39
N ILE A 88 14.37 2.45 -12.67
CA ILE A 88 14.23 1.65 -11.43
C ILE A 88 14.26 0.16 -11.75
N ARG A 89 13.54 -0.28 -12.81
CA ARG A 89 13.54 -1.68 -13.27
C ARG A 89 14.94 -2.15 -13.63
N GLU A 90 15.68 -1.34 -14.36
CA GLU A 90 17.08 -1.63 -14.74
C GLU A 90 17.97 -1.75 -13.51
N ALA A 91 17.93 -0.80 -12.58
CA ALA A 91 18.71 -0.84 -11.35
C ALA A 91 18.40 -2.07 -10.49
N LEU A 92 17.14 -2.52 -10.43
CA LEU A 92 16.75 -3.74 -9.73
C LEU A 92 17.30 -5.03 -10.39
N ASN A 93 17.57 -5.01 -11.68
CA ASN A 93 18.08 -6.16 -12.43
C ASN A 93 19.59 -6.33 -12.36
N LEU A 94 20.33 -5.29 -11.95
CA LEU A 94 21.82 -5.32 -11.90
C LEU A 94 22.39 -5.78 -10.54
N TYR A 95 21.56 -6.26 -9.64
CA TYR A 95 21.86 -6.51 -8.23
C TYR A 95 23.00 -7.51 -7.97
N ASP A 96 23.22 -8.50 -8.85
CA ASP A 96 24.16 -9.61 -8.72
C ASP A 96 25.35 -9.54 -9.70
N LEU A 97 25.46 -8.48 -10.48
CA LEU A 97 26.57 -8.30 -11.42
C LEU A 97 27.88 -7.86 -10.74
N GLY A 98 27.86 -7.61 -9.44
CA GLY A 98 29.04 -7.16 -8.72
C GLY A 98 29.17 -5.64 -8.68
N ALA A 99 30.40 -5.17 -8.35
CA ALA A 99 30.68 -3.75 -8.36
C ALA A 99 30.87 -3.25 -9.79
N ASP A 100 30.24 -2.12 -10.11
CA ASP A 100 30.46 -1.46 -11.39
C ASP A 100 31.88 -0.88 -11.43
N PRO A 101 32.75 -1.31 -12.39
CA PRO A 101 34.12 -0.83 -12.48
C PRO A 101 34.23 0.64 -12.89
N GLU A 102 33.24 1.15 -13.64
CA GLU A 102 33.23 2.53 -14.14
C GLU A 102 32.62 3.52 -13.12
N LEU A 103 31.92 3.01 -12.10
CA LEU A 103 31.28 3.84 -11.09
C LEU A 103 32.17 4.09 -9.89
N THR A 104 32.46 5.34 -9.59
CA THR A 104 33.11 5.77 -8.34
C THR A 104 32.02 6.19 -7.36
N PRO A 105 31.60 5.33 -6.39
CA PRO A 105 30.54 5.64 -5.48
C PRO A 105 30.96 6.72 -4.47
N ARG A 106 30.02 7.50 -4.01
CA ARG A 106 30.20 8.43 -2.89
C ARG A 106 30.49 7.65 -1.58
N PRO A 107 31.02 8.33 -0.54
CA PRO A 107 31.17 7.74 0.79
C PRO A 107 29.86 7.15 1.33
N THR A 108 29.93 6.03 2.06
CA THR A 108 28.77 5.32 2.60
C THR A 108 27.85 6.24 3.42
N GLU A 109 28.45 7.16 4.21
CA GLU A 109 27.71 8.14 5.04
C GLU A 109 26.81 9.05 4.19
N GLN A 110 27.28 9.47 3.02
CA GLN A 110 26.48 10.31 2.10
C GLN A 110 25.36 9.51 1.43
N LEU A 111 25.59 8.23 1.13
CA LEU A 111 24.58 7.34 0.58
C LEU A 111 23.50 7.02 1.61
N GLU A 112 23.88 6.81 2.87
CA GLU A 112 22.93 6.64 3.98
C GLU A 112 22.07 7.89 4.18
N ALA A 113 22.69 9.07 4.21
CA ALA A 113 21.95 10.34 4.32
C ALA A 113 20.97 10.54 3.15
N GLN A 114 21.36 10.15 1.93
CA GLN A 114 20.45 10.17 0.79
C GLN A 114 19.31 9.15 0.94
N SER A 115 19.62 7.92 1.38
CA SER A 115 18.60 6.89 1.62
C SER A 115 17.55 7.37 2.63
N GLU A 116 17.98 7.96 3.74
CA GLU A 116 17.10 8.57 4.75
C GLU A 116 16.24 9.70 4.16
N ARG A 117 16.86 10.59 3.37
CA ARG A 117 16.14 11.66 2.69
C ARG A 117 15.09 11.13 1.72
N LEU A 118 15.39 10.09 0.93
CA LEU A 118 14.42 9.48 0.02
C LEU A 118 13.26 8.82 0.78
N CYS A 119 13.51 8.18 1.91
CA CYS A 119 12.46 7.67 2.78
C CYS A 119 11.55 8.79 3.31
N ALA A 120 12.11 9.92 3.72
CA ALA A 120 11.33 11.11 4.12
C ALA A 120 10.45 11.61 2.96
N LEU A 121 11.01 11.77 1.77
CA LEU A 121 10.27 12.20 0.56
C LEU A 121 9.12 11.24 0.20
N VAL A 122 9.29 9.92 0.40
CA VAL A 122 8.19 8.96 0.25
C VAL A 122 7.06 9.26 1.22
N ARG A 123 7.39 9.61 2.48
CA ARG A 123 6.40 9.95 3.53
C ARG A 123 5.70 11.29 3.25
N GLU A 124 6.38 12.21 2.58
CA GLU A 124 5.83 13.48 2.08
C GLU A 124 5.03 13.30 0.77
N SER A 125 4.98 12.09 0.21
CA SER A 125 4.34 11.80 -1.09
C SER A 125 5.01 12.49 -2.29
N ASN A 126 6.31 12.80 -2.20
CA ASN A 126 7.09 13.36 -3.32
C ASN A 126 7.70 12.22 -4.17
N ILE A 127 6.83 11.40 -4.75
CA ILE A 127 7.21 10.15 -5.42
C ILE A 127 8.04 10.41 -6.67
N LYS A 128 7.74 11.49 -7.41
CA LYS A 128 8.49 11.87 -8.62
C LYS A 128 9.97 12.12 -8.31
N GLN A 129 10.27 12.88 -7.26
CA GLN A 129 11.63 13.17 -6.87
C GLN A 129 12.39 11.91 -6.43
N VAL A 130 11.72 11.05 -5.65
CA VAL A 130 12.30 9.76 -5.26
C VAL A 130 12.61 8.90 -6.48
N ALA A 131 11.69 8.78 -7.44
CA ALA A 131 11.88 7.96 -8.63
C ALA A 131 13.02 8.44 -9.54
N ILE A 132 13.29 9.75 -9.56
CA ILE A 132 14.44 10.32 -10.29
C ILE A 132 15.78 9.94 -9.66
N GLU A 133 15.90 9.99 -8.33
CA GLU A 133 17.17 9.84 -7.63
C GLU A 133 17.51 8.39 -7.23
N LEU A 134 16.49 7.56 -7.09
CA LEU A 134 16.63 6.20 -6.57
C LEU A 134 17.51 5.27 -7.42
N PRO A 135 17.48 5.28 -8.77
CA PRO A 135 18.32 4.41 -9.58
C PRO A 135 19.82 4.63 -9.32
N ALA A 136 20.26 5.88 -9.21
CA ALA A 136 21.65 6.21 -8.90
C ALA A 136 22.04 5.73 -7.49
N LEU A 137 21.16 5.91 -6.49
CA LEU A 137 21.41 5.40 -5.15
C LEU A 137 21.56 3.87 -5.14
N ILE A 138 20.70 3.14 -5.86
CA ILE A 138 20.82 1.67 -5.96
C ILE A 138 22.14 1.27 -6.60
N ALA A 139 22.55 1.91 -7.69
CA ALA A 139 23.81 1.59 -8.39
C ALA A 139 25.03 1.82 -7.50
N GLU A 140 25.11 2.96 -6.82
CA GLU A 140 26.19 3.28 -5.90
C GLU A 140 26.20 2.34 -4.68
N ALA A 141 25.03 2.10 -4.06
CA ALA A 141 24.92 1.20 -2.91
C ALA A 141 25.30 -0.26 -3.28
N THR A 142 24.91 -0.74 -4.48
CA THR A 142 25.30 -2.05 -5.01
C THR A 142 26.83 -2.11 -5.16
N THR A 143 27.43 -1.11 -5.78
CA THR A 143 28.88 -1.04 -5.98
C THR A 143 29.63 -1.02 -4.65
N VAL A 144 29.19 -0.23 -3.67
CA VAL A 144 29.79 -0.19 -2.33
C VAL A 144 29.66 -1.54 -1.61
N ALA A 145 28.47 -2.14 -1.61
CA ALA A 145 28.23 -3.42 -0.94
C ALA A 145 29.09 -4.56 -1.50
N HIS A 146 29.33 -4.57 -2.81
CA HIS A 146 30.22 -5.57 -3.44
C HIS A 146 31.70 -5.29 -3.24
N ARG A 147 32.13 -4.01 -3.24
CA ARG A 147 33.55 -3.66 -2.99
C ARG A 147 33.95 -3.84 -1.53
N ARG A 148 33.02 -3.56 -0.62
CA ARG A 148 33.18 -3.67 0.83
C ARG A 148 31.98 -4.39 1.43
N PRO A 149 32.01 -5.73 1.48
CA PRO A 149 30.86 -6.56 1.89
C PRO A 149 30.67 -6.55 3.42
N GLU A 150 30.46 -5.36 3.98
CA GLU A 150 30.16 -5.13 5.38
C GLU A 150 28.64 -5.11 5.59
N ASP A 151 28.16 -5.54 6.76
CA ASP A 151 26.72 -5.55 7.12
C ASP A 151 26.06 -4.18 6.89
N ARG A 152 26.77 -3.10 7.23
CA ARG A 152 26.32 -1.72 7.05
C ARG A 152 25.97 -1.43 5.58
N ASN A 153 26.82 -1.83 4.65
CA ASN A 153 26.65 -1.57 3.22
C ASN A 153 25.51 -2.42 2.64
N TRP A 154 25.35 -3.65 3.11
CA TRP A 154 24.22 -4.49 2.73
C TRP A 154 22.89 -3.98 3.29
N ARG A 155 22.87 -3.42 4.52
CA ARG A 155 21.69 -2.73 5.09
C ARG A 155 21.30 -1.51 4.29
N LEU A 156 22.28 -0.68 3.88
CA LEU A 156 22.03 0.46 3.00
C LEU A 156 21.37 0.03 1.70
N LEU A 157 21.88 -1.00 1.04
CA LEU A 157 21.33 -1.54 -0.20
C LEU A 157 19.91 -2.10 0.00
N ALA A 158 19.67 -2.83 1.09
CA ALA A 158 18.34 -3.30 1.44
C ALA A 158 17.33 -2.14 1.64
N GLY A 159 17.77 -1.03 2.24
CA GLY A 159 16.99 0.20 2.38
C GLY A 159 16.64 0.85 1.05
N ALA A 160 17.58 0.89 0.11
CA ALA A 160 17.35 1.39 -1.24
C ALA A 160 16.31 0.54 -2.01
N TYR A 161 16.41 -0.79 -1.90
CA TYR A 161 15.42 -1.71 -2.50
C TYR A 161 14.02 -1.58 -1.85
N ARG A 162 13.96 -1.34 -0.53
CA ARG A 162 12.70 -1.02 0.12
C ARG A 162 12.08 0.26 -0.42
N THR A 163 12.88 1.29 -0.67
CA THR A 163 12.40 2.54 -1.28
C THR A 163 11.85 2.28 -2.68
N ALA A 164 12.48 1.38 -3.46
CA ALA A 164 11.93 0.93 -4.75
C ALA A 164 10.57 0.25 -4.61
N TYR A 165 10.41 -0.62 -3.60
CA TYR A 165 9.10 -1.20 -3.27
C TYR A 165 8.05 -0.12 -2.94
N ASP A 166 8.40 0.88 -2.14
CA ASP A 166 7.47 1.96 -1.77
C ASP A 166 7.00 2.74 -3.01
N VAL A 167 7.92 3.12 -3.92
CA VAL A 167 7.61 3.83 -5.17
C VAL A 167 6.72 2.99 -6.08
N THR A 168 7.13 1.75 -6.36
CA THR A 168 6.43 0.87 -7.30
C THR A 168 5.03 0.51 -6.79
N THR A 169 4.88 0.31 -5.48
CA THR A 169 3.57 0.09 -4.83
C THR A 169 2.64 1.29 -5.01
N LYS A 170 3.13 2.51 -4.77
CA LYS A 170 2.33 3.74 -4.85
C LYS A 170 1.91 4.07 -6.29
N LEU A 171 2.70 3.67 -7.27
CA LEU A 171 2.42 3.86 -8.69
C LEU A 171 1.67 2.67 -9.33
N GLY A 172 1.46 1.58 -8.60
CA GLY A 172 0.64 0.44 -9.03
C GLY A 172 1.38 -0.64 -9.83
N PHE A 173 2.73 -0.65 -9.84
CA PHE A 173 3.55 -1.65 -10.52
C PHE A 173 3.82 -2.87 -9.62
N GLN A 174 2.84 -3.75 -9.48
CA GLN A 174 2.89 -4.88 -8.53
C GLN A 174 3.98 -5.92 -8.88
N ASP A 175 4.30 -6.12 -10.15
CA ASP A 175 5.42 -6.95 -10.61
C ASP A 175 6.76 -6.46 -10.04
N LEU A 176 7.02 -5.17 -10.17
CA LEU A 176 8.24 -4.55 -9.62
C LEU A 176 8.27 -4.50 -8.09
N CYS A 177 7.11 -4.41 -7.44
CA CYS A 177 7.04 -4.54 -5.98
C CYS A 177 7.66 -5.86 -5.52
N MET A 178 7.29 -6.97 -6.16
CA MET A 178 7.82 -8.29 -5.80
C MET A 178 9.31 -8.40 -6.09
N VAL A 179 9.76 -7.91 -7.24
CA VAL A 179 11.20 -7.86 -7.58
C VAL A 179 11.97 -7.06 -6.53
N ALA A 180 11.51 -5.86 -6.17
CA ALA A 180 12.17 -5.03 -5.16
C ALA A 180 12.26 -5.73 -3.78
N LEU A 181 11.20 -6.46 -3.37
CA LEU A 181 11.21 -7.24 -2.12
C LEU A 181 12.16 -8.45 -2.19
N ASP A 182 12.32 -9.09 -3.34
CA ASP A 182 13.28 -10.18 -3.51
C ASP A 182 14.71 -9.66 -3.47
N ARG A 183 15.00 -8.49 -4.04
CA ARG A 183 16.29 -7.82 -3.93
C ARG A 183 16.60 -7.35 -2.50
N MET A 184 15.58 -6.84 -1.79
CA MET A 184 15.69 -6.50 -0.38
C MET A 184 16.07 -7.72 0.46
N ASP A 185 15.45 -8.89 0.22
CA ASP A 185 15.78 -10.14 0.91
C ASP A 185 17.21 -10.58 0.65
N TRP A 186 17.62 -10.52 -0.62
CA TRP A 186 18.97 -10.88 -1.06
C TRP A 186 20.05 -10.03 -0.34
N ALA A 187 19.81 -8.74 -0.16
CA ALA A 187 20.72 -7.85 0.58
C ALA A 187 20.62 -8.09 2.10
N ALA A 188 19.41 -8.29 2.65
CA ALA A 188 19.20 -8.54 4.08
C ALA A 188 19.89 -9.83 4.57
N GLN A 189 19.87 -10.90 3.76
CA GLN A 189 20.59 -12.14 4.09
C GLN A 189 22.09 -11.93 4.19
N ARG A 190 22.67 -11.05 3.37
CA ARG A 190 24.10 -10.70 3.42
C ARG A 190 24.46 -9.81 4.60
N ALA A 191 23.52 -8.98 5.03
CA ALA A 191 23.67 -8.19 6.25
C ALA A 191 23.47 -9.01 7.53
N SER A 192 23.03 -10.28 7.43
CA SER A 192 22.68 -11.13 8.57
C SER A 192 21.73 -10.44 9.54
N ASP A 193 20.77 -9.64 9.03
CA ASP A 193 19.90 -8.78 9.82
C ASP A 193 18.47 -9.35 9.93
N PRO A 194 18.10 -9.96 11.06
CA PRO A 194 16.77 -10.54 11.24
C PRO A 194 15.66 -9.49 11.32
N VAL A 195 15.96 -8.23 11.67
CA VAL A 195 14.96 -7.15 11.71
C VAL A 195 14.56 -6.77 10.29
N ILE A 196 15.53 -6.58 9.39
CA ILE A 196 15.27 -6.32 7.98
C ILE A 196 14.57 -7.52 7.33
N GLY A 197 14.97 -8.76 7.69
CA GLY A 197 14.29 -9.97 7.25
C GLY A 197 12.81 -10.00 7.66
N GLY A 198 12.50 -9.72 8.93
CA GLY A 198 11.13 -9.61 9.44
C GLY A 198 10.33 -8.51 8.74
N MET A 199 10.92 -7.33 8.58
CA MET A 199 10.31 -6.22 7.85
C MET A 199 9.99 -6.59 6.40
N ARG A 200 10.88 -7.28 5.72
CA ARG A 200 10.63 -7.77 4.36
C ARG A 200 9.44 -8.72 4.31
N GLN A 201 9.29 -9.63 5.28
CA GLN A 201 8.12 -10.53 5.33
C GLN A 201 6.82 -9.76 5.55
N TYR A 202 6.84 -8.73 6.39
CA TYR A 202 5.72 -7.81 6.55
C TYR A 202 5.32 -7.16 5.21
N LEU A 203 6.27 -6.59 4.48
CA LEU A 203 6.00 -5.92 3.20
C LEU A 203 5.47 -6.90 2.14
N ARG A 204 5.99 -8.15 2.13
CA ARG A 204 5.43 -9.22 1.29
C ARG A 204 4.00 -9.58 1.70
N ALA A 205 3.74 -9.70 3.00
CA ALA A 205 2.38 -9.97 3.48
C ALA A 205 1.39 -8.90 3.01
N LEU A 206 1.80 -7.62 2.98
CA LEU A 206 1.01 -6.53 2.40
C LEU A 206 0.83 -6.64 0.88
N ALA A 207 1.82 -7.14 0.15
CA ALA A 207 1.68 -7.40 -1.29
C ALA A 207 0.64 -8.50 -1.55
N TYR A 208 0.68 -9.59 -0.78
CA TYR A 208 -0.31 -10.67 -0.85
C TYR A 208 -1.70 -10.24 -0.33
N LEU A 209 -1.75 -9.36 0.67
CA LEU A 209 -3.00 -8.72 1.11
C LEU A 209 -3.68 -7.98 -0.06
N ARG A 210 -2.92 -7.21 -0.84
CA ARG A 210 -3.43 -6.49 -2.03
C ARG A 210 -3.83 -7.44 -3.16
N ALA A 211 -3.12 -8.56 -3.30
CA ALA A 211 -3.47 -9.62 -4.24
C ALA A 211 -4.62 -10.51 -3.73
N SER A 212 -5.12 -10.25 -2.51
CA SER A 212 -6.17 -11.02 -1.82
C SER A 212 -5.83 -12.49 -1.56
N ASP A 213 -4.54 -12.82 -1.52
CA ASP A 213 -4.06 -14.12 -1.03
C ASP A 213 -3.75 -14.03 0.47
N TYR A 214 -4.79 -14.04 1.26
CA TYR A 214 -4.70 -13.86 2.72
C TYR A 214 -3.99 -15.04 3.41
N ARG A 215 -4.11 -16.26 2.85
CA ARG A 215 -3.44 -17.45 3.39
C ARG A 215 -1.92 -17.32 3.30
N THR A 216 -1.40 -16.95 2.14
CA THR A 216 0.04 -16.71 1.97
C THR A 216 0.49 -15.52 2.81
N GLY A 217 -0.31 -14.44 2.86
CA GLY A 217 -0.03 -13.29 3.72
C GLY A 217 0.11 -13.68 5.20
N ALA A 218 -0.80 -14.49 5.73
CA ALA A 218 -0.74 -14.97 7.12
C ALA A 218 0.49 -15.85 7.39
N ARG A 219 0.89 -16.72 6.45
CA ARG A 219 2.13 -17.49 6.58
C ARG A 219 3.38 -16.60 6.63
N LEU A 220 3.42 -15.55 5.82
CA LEU A 220 4.53 -14.59 5.83
C LEU A 220 4.61 -13.81 7.16
N VAL A 221 3.47 -13.46 7.75
CA VAL A 221 3.41 -12.89 9.11
C VAL A 221 4.10 -13.82 10.10
N GLN A 222 3.76 -15.10 10.12
CA GLN A 222 4.38 -16.07 11.05
C GLN A 222 5.88 -16.19 10.82
N ILE A 223 6.34 -16.27 9.57
CA ILE A 223 7.77 -16.33 9.25
C ILE A 223 8.47 -15.04 9.71
N GLY A 224 7.86 -13.88 9.52
CA GLY A 224 8.40 -12.59 9.96
C GLY A 224 8.57 -12.51 11.48
N LEU A 225 7.56 -12.95 12.23
CA LEU A 225 7.62 -13.02 13.70
C LEU A 225 8.69 -13.99 14.20
N GLN A 226 8.85 -15.15 13.53
CA GLN A 226 9.91 -16.10 13.84
C GLN A 226 11.31 -15.50 13.60
N GLN A 227 11.52 -14.78 12.48
CA GLN A 227 12.77 -14.09 12.21
C GLN A 227 13.09 -13.03 13.26
N LEU A 228 12.09 -12.24 13.67
CA LEU A 228 12.26 -11.23 14.72
C LEU A 228 12.55 -11.84 16.09
N GLY A 229 12.11 -13.07 16.33
CA GLY A 229 12.50 -13.83 17.54
C GLY A 229 14.01 -14.11 17.63
N LEU A 230 14.75 -14.04 16.53
CA LEU A 230 16.21 -14.18 16.49
C LEU A 230 16.95 -12.84 16.66
N ALA A 231 16.23 -11.72 16.57
CA ALA A 231 16.81 -10.39 16.70
C ALA A 231 17.10 -10.05 18.17
N VAL A 232 18.14 -9.25 18.38
CA VAL A 232 18.45 -8.68 19.69
C VAL A 232 17.25 -7.82 20.17
N ALA A 233 16.94 -7.94 21.45
CA ALA A 233 15.87 -7.13 22.07
C ALA A 233 16.20 -5.64 21.95
N GLY A 234 15.21 -4.84 21.54
CA GLY A 234 15.37 -3.40 21.38
C GLY A 234 14.24 -2.78 20.58
N GLN A 235 14.25 -1.45 20.50
CA GLN A 235 13.19 -0.66 19.88
C GLN A 235 12.94 -1.06 18.41
N GLU A 236 14.00 -1.29 17.62
CA GLU A 236 13.83 -1.66 16.20
C GLU A 236 13.03 -2.95 16.03
N ARG A 237 13.38 -4.00 16.80
CA ARG A 237 12.67 -5.28 16.80
C ARG A 237 11.21 -5.08 17.20
N ASP A 238 10.95 -4.35 18.28
CA ASP A 238 9.62 -4.19 18.83
C ASP A 238 8.72 -3.35 17.92
N VAL A 239 9.27 -2.33 17.27
CA VAL A 239 8.59 -1.53 16.21
C VAL A 239 8.21 -2.38 15.01
N VAL A 240 9.13 -3.18 14.49
CA VAL A 240 8.84 -4.06 13.34
C VAL A 240 7.84 -5.15 13.73
N THR A 241 7.96 -5.72 14.94
CA THR A 241 6.99 -6.69 15.47
C THR A 241 5.59 -6.10 15.55
N GLY A 242 5.45 -4.91 16.14
CA GLY A 242 4.17 -4.21 16.24
C GLY A 242 3.58 -3.89 14.85
N GLN A 243 4.42 -3.49 13.91
CA GLN A 243 3.97 -3.21 12.54
C GLN A 243 3.52 -4.49 11.81
N ILE A 244 4.16 -5.63 12.05
CA ILE A 244 3.69 -6.94 11.55
C ILE A 244 2.30 -7.26 12.12
N HIS A 245 2.09 -7.04 13.43
CA HIS A 245 0.78 -7.26 14.05
C HIS A 245 -0.30 -6.36 13.44
N LEU A 246 -0.01 -5.09 13.13
CA LEU A 246 -0.95 -4.21 12.43
C LEU A 246 -1.33 -4.75 11.04
N GLY A 247 -0.35 -5.22 10.26
CA GLY A 247 -0.62 -5.85 8.97
C GLY A 247 -1.41 -7.16 9.09
N ALA A 248 -1.11 -7.96 10.11
CA ALA A 248 -1.81 -9.20 10.42
C ALA A 248 -3.28 -8.95 10.82
N ALA A 249 -3.55 -7.88 11.56
CA ALA A 249 -4.91 -7.48 11.93
C ALA A 249 -5.76 -7.18 10.69
N VAL A 250 -5.22 -6.45 9.71
CA VAL A 250 -5.92 -6.18 8.45
C VAL A 250 -6.11 -7.47 7.63
N LEU A 251 -5.11 -8.36 7.58
CA LEU A 251 -5.23 -9.67 6.92
C LEU A 251 -6.35 -10.51 7.53
N ALA A 252 -6.40 -10.59 8.86
CA ALA A 252 -7.43 -11.32 9.60
C ALA A 252 -8.83 -10.72 9.36
N ALA A 253 -8.96 -9.39 9.38
CA ALA A 253 -10.21 -8.69 9.10
C ALA A 253 -10.74 -8.99 7.68
N ARG A 254 -9.88 -8.92 6.67
CA ARG A 254 -10.25 -9.29 5.28
C ARG A 254 -10.61 -10.76 5.12
N SER A 255 -10.05 -11.62 5.96
CA SER A 255 -10.42 -13.05 6.05
C SER A 255 -11.67 -13.28 6.90
N LYS A 256 -12.32 -12.22 7.41
CA LYS A 256 -13.49 -12.25 8.29
C LYS A 256 -13.24 -12.99 9.62
N SER A 257 -12.00 -12.98 10.10
CA SER A 257 -11.55 -13.55 11.38
C SER A 257 -11.44 -12.43 12.43
N GLU A 258 -12.59 -11.95 12.93
CA GLU A 258 -12.66 -10.78 13.82
C GLU A 258 -11.83 -10.96 15.11
N ALA A 259 -11.98 -12.09 15.82
CA ALA A 259 -11.23 -12.35 17.05
C ALA A 259 -9.72 -12.23 16.82
N LEU A 260 -9.21 -12.89 15.77
CA LEU A 260 -7.79 -12.83 15.45
C LEU A 260 -7.33 -11.41 15.05
N ALA A 261 -8.20 -10.63 14.39
CA ALA A 261 -7.88 -9.24 14.06
C ALA A 261 -7.74 -8.38 15.32
N MET A 262 -8.61 -8.58 16.32
CA MET A 262 -8.54 -7.86 17.60
C MET A 262 -7.32 -8.29 18.42
N ASP A 263 -7.01 -9.59 18.51
CA ASP A 263 -5.81 -10.09 19.21
C ASP A 263 -4.53 -9.44 18.65
N HIS A 264 -4.43 -9.32 17.33
CA HIS A 264 -3.28 -8.66 16.70
C HIS A 264 -3.25 -7.14 16.99
N LEU A 265 -4.41 -6.45 17.02
CA LEU A 265 -4.47 -5.04 17.38
C LEU A 265 -4.06 -4.81 18.85
N ASP A 266 -4.46 -5.68 19.74
CA ASP A 266 -4.13 -5.57 21.18
C ASP A 266 -2.64 -5.81 21.42
N GLU A 267 -2.02 -6.75 20.72
CA GLU A 267 -0.57 -6.94 20.77
C GLU A 267 0.20 -5.75 20.18
N ALA A 268 -0.27 -5.19 19.06
CA ALA A 268 0.31 -3.97 18.49
C ALA A 268 0.16 -2.78 19.44
N GLN A 269 -0.97 -2.66 20.15
CA GLN A 269 -1.22 -1.63 21.16
C GLN A 269 -0.23 -1.74 22.32
N ARG A 270 -0.06 -2.94 22.88
CA ARG A 270 0.90 -3.22 23.94
C ARG A 270 2.33 -2.81 23.55
N LEU A 271 2.75 -3.17 22.35
CA LEU A 271 4.07 -2.79 21.83
C LEU A 271 4.18 -1.27 21.61
N ALA A 272 3.14 -0.61 21.10
CA ALA A 272 3.13 0.83 20.91
C ALA A 272 3.19 1.62 22.23
N GLU A 273 2.58 1.11 23.29
CA GLU A 273 2.67 1.69 24.65
C GLU A 273 4.09 1.59 25.22
N SER A 274 4.78 0.48 24.96
CA SER A 274 6.15 0.29 25.44
C SER A 274 7.21 1.05 24.62
N THR A 275 7.03 1.16 23.30
CA THR A 275 7.99 1.85 22.43
C THR A 275 7.75 3.36 22.34
N GLY A 276 6.51 3.81 22.64
CA GLY A 276 6.06 5.16 22.37
C GLY A 276 6.00 5.49 20.87
N PRO A 277 5.92 6.79 20.52
CA PRO A 277 6.02 7.25 19.14
C PRO A 277 7.39 6.88 18.54
N ALA A 278 7.39 6.13 17.45
CA ALA A 278 8.60 5.62 16.79
C ALA A 278 8.50 5.73 15.25
N GLU A 279 8.03 6.88 14.76
CA GLU A 279 7.67 7.10 13.36
C GLU A 279 8.85 6.93 12.41
N LYS A 280 10.06 7.28 12.87
CA LYS A 280 11.29 7.24 12.06
C LYS A 280 11.99 5.89 12.07
N VAL A 281 11.67 5.00 13.02
CA VAL A 281 12.29 3.67 13.05
C VAL A 281 11.86 2.91 11.81
N HIS A 282 12.82 2.63 10.95
CA HIS A 282 12.59 2.08 9.61
C HIS A 282 11.49 2.80 8.81
N TRP A 283 11.17 4.06 9.14
CA TRP A 283 10.10 4.85 8.49
C TRP A 283 8.74 4.12 8.43
N LEU A 284 8.44 3.29 9.44
CA LEU A 284 7.19 2.52 9.54
C LEU A 284 6.03 3.32 10.13
N SER A 285 6.30 4.50 10.69
CA SER A 285 5.30 5.35 11.36
C SER A 285 4.63 4.64 12.54
N PHE A 286 5.34 3.73 13.24
CA PHE A 286 4.78 2.96 14.33
C PHE A 286 4.58 3.81 15.59
N GLY A 287 3.53 3.49 16.35
CA GLY A 287 3.18 4.15 17.60
C GLY A 287 1.65 4.18 17.83
N PRO A 288 1.18 4.77 18.95
CA PRO A 288 -0.25 4.75 19.32
C PRO A 288 -1.18 5.33 18.25
N ALA A 289 -0.79 6.41 17.59
CA ALA A 289 -1.58 7.03 16.52
C ALA A 289 -1.78 6.06 15.33
N ASN A 290 -0.74 5.30 14.98
CA ASN A 290 -0.82 4.32 13.89
C ASN A 290 -1.69 3.10 14.26
N VAL A 291 -1.64 2.67 15.52
CA VAL A 291 -2.53 1.61 16.04
C VAL A 291 -3.98 2.05 15.95
N GLY A 292 -4.30 3.28 16.39
CA GLY A 292 -5.65 3.84 16.26
C GLY A 292 -6.14 3.92 14.81
N ALA A 293 -5.28 4.36 13.89
CA ALA A 293 -5.61 4.39 12.47
C ALA A 293 -5.89 2.98 11.91
N HIS A 294 -5.10 1.98 12.29
CA HIS A 294 -5.33 0.58 11.88
C HIS A 294 -6.58 -0.02 12.52
N ARG A 295 -6.92 0.34 13.76
CA ARG A 295 -8.18 -0.09 14.40
C ARG A 295 -9.38 0.38 13.59
N MET A 296 -9.37 1.64 13.14
CA MET A 296 -10.40 2.17 12.22
C MET A 296 -10.44 1.36 10.91
N SER A 297 -9.28 1.12 10.28
CA SER A 297 -9.19 0.31 9.06
C SER A 297 -9.74 -1.11 9.25
N VAL A 298 -9.37 -1.77 10.34
CA VAL A 298 -9.83 -3.14 10.68
C VAL A 298 -11.35 -3.18 10.84
N LEU A 299 -11.94 -2.22 11.54
CA LEU A 299 -13.40 -2.11 11.68
C LEU A 299 -14.08 -1.92 10.32
N ALA A 300 -13.52 -1.09 9.44
CA ALA A 300 -14.05 -0.90 8.09
C ALA A 300 -13.95 -2.18 7.24
N GLU A 301 -12.86 -2.95 7.34
CA GLU A 301 -12.69 -4.24 6.64
C GLU A 301 -13.62 -5.34 7.19
N LEU A 302 -14.09 -5.21 8.43
CA LEU A 302 -15.11 -6.06 9.04
C LEU A 302 -16.55 -5.59 8.75
N ASP A 303 -16.72 -4.60 7.87
CA ASP A 303 -18.00 -3.98 7.52
C ASP A 303 -18.69 -3.23 8.70
N ARG A 304 -17.94 -2.93 9.79
CA ARG A 304 -18.39 -2.18 10.97
C ARG A 304 -18.20 -0.68 10.76
N TYR A 305 -18.74 -0.14 9.66
CA TYR A 305 -18.50 1.23 9.23
C TYR A 305 -18.91 2.32 10.25
N PRO A 306 -20.04 2.21 10.97
CA PRO A 306 -20.41 3.20 12.00
C PRO A 306 -19.35 3.29 13.10
N GLU A 307 -18.83 2.15 13.56
CA GLU A 307 -17.81 2.09 14.59
C GLU A 307 -16.44 2.57 14.07
N ALA A 308 -16.11 2.29 12.81
CA ALA A 308 -14.92 2.83 12.17
C ALA A 308 -14.95 4.37 12.14
N VAL A 309 -16.08 4.96 11.76
CA VAL A 309 -16.27 6.43 11.75
C VAL A 309 -16.20 7.00 13.16
N GLN A 310 -16.80 6.35 14.14
CA GLN A 310 -16.71 6.75 15.55
C GLN A 310 -15.28 6.68 16.10
N THR A 311 -14.57 5.61 15.80
CA THR A 311 -13.15 5.44 16.16
C THR A 311 -12.31 6.58 15.57
N ALA A 312 -12.49 6.88 14.29
CA ALA A 312 -11.76 7.96 13.61
C ALA A 312 -12.01 9.33 14.25
N ALA A 313 -13.22 9.61 14.74
CA ALA A 313 -13.55 10.88 15.38
C ALA A 313 -12.77 11.13 16.69
N GLY A 314 -12.33 10.06 17.36
CA GLY A 314 -11.53 10.14 18.59
C GLY A 314 -10.03 10.19 18.36
N LEU A 315 -9.54 10.01 17.12
CA LEU A 315 -8.10 9.97 16.84
C LEU A 315 -7.47 11.37 16.82
N GLN A 316 -6.32 11.46 17.45
CA GLN A 316 -5.45 12.62 17.36
C GLN A 316 -4.12 12.18 16.75
N PHE A 317 -3.70 12.87 15.71
CA PHE A 317 -2.42 12.62 15.06
C PHE A 317 -1.41 13.69 15.45
N PRO A 318 -0.14 13.31 15.70
CA PRO A 318 0.94 14.29 15.90
C PRO A 318 1.05 15.25 14.72
N SER A 319 1.46 16.47 14.96
CA SER A 319 1.58 17.53 13.93
C SER A 319 2.59 17.18 12.83
N ASP A 320 3.58 16.38 13.14
CA ASP A 320 4.63 15.85 12.26
C ASP A 320 4.33 14.46 11.70
N TRP A 321 3.10 13.97 11.91
CA TRP A 321 2.71 12.67 11.37
C TRP A 321 2.75 12.67 9.84
N PRO A 322 3.30 11.60 9.20
CA PRO A 322 3.57 11.61 7.77
C PRO A 322 2.36 11.93 6.90
N PRO A 323 2.43 12.94 6.01
CA PRO A 323 1.32 13.30 5.13
C PRO A 323 0.77 12.13 4.32
N SER A 324 1.64 11.22 3.87
CA SER A 324 1.23 10.02 3.13
C SER A 324 0.36 9.07 3.96
N ARG A 325 0.62 8.96 5.27
CA ARG A 325 -0.16 8.13 6.19
C ARG A 325 -1.49 8.78 6.52
N LEU A 326 -1.47 10.09 6.79
CA LEU A 326 -2.69 10.86 7.07
C LEU A 326 -3.63 10.89 5.86
N ALA A 327 -3.09 11.04 4.66
CA ALA A 327 -3.87 10.95 3.42
C ALA A 327 -4.51 9.56 3.22
N HIS A 328 -3.77 8.50 3.55
CA HIS A 328 -4.30 7.13 3.50
C HIS A 328 -5.46 6.96 4.48
N HIS A 329 -5.29 7.40 5.74
CA HIS A 329 -6.36 7.39 6.73
C HIS A 329 -7.61 8.15 6.25
N HIS A 330 -7.45 9.35 5.69
CA HIS A 330 -8.57 10.11 5.14
C HIS A 330 -9.26 9.40 3.95
N ALA A 331 -8.52 8.68 3.12
CA ALA A 331 -9.10 7.92 2.02
C ALA A 331 -9.96 6.75 2.52
N GLU A 332 -9.48 6.00 3.52
CA GLU A 332 -10.23 4.90 4.15
C GLU A 332 -11.46 5.42 4.93
N LEU A 333 -11.29 6.52 5.67
CA LEU A 333 -12.40 7.17 6.37
C LEU A 333 -13.48 7.66 5.39
N ALA A 334 -13.07 8.22 4.24
CA ALA A 334 -14.02 8.63 3.20
C ALA A 334 -14.85 7.45 2.69
N GLN A 335 -14.23 6.29 2.50
CA GLN A 335 -14.92 5.07 2.11
C GLN A 335 -15.90 4.61 3.20
N ALA A 336 -15.51 4.58 4.47
CA ALA A 336 -16.38 4.21 5.58
C ALA A 336 -17.58 5.19 5.71
N GLN A 337 -17.35 6.49 5.56
CA GLN A 337 -18.41 7.51 5.58
C GLN A 337 -19.38 7.38 4.41
N LEU A 338 -18.90 7.00 3.23
CA LEU A 338 -19.77 6.71 2.09
C LEU A 338 -20.75 5.57 2.43
N TRP A 339 -20.25 4.50 3.04
CA TRP A 339 -21.08 3.35 3.44
C TRP A 339 -22.09 3.68 4.58
N THR A 340 -21.83 4.71 5.39
CA THR A 340 -22.77 5.23 6.38
C THR A 340 -23.71 6.32 5.82
N GLY A 341 -23.66 6.60 4.51
CA GLY A 341 -24.50 7.61 3.85
C GLY A 341 -24.00 9.06 4.00
N ASN A 342 -22.88 9.29 4.68
CA ASN A 342 -22.31 10.61 4.92
C ASN A 342 -21.50 11.13 3.73
N THR A 343 -22.13 11.29 2.57
CA THR A 343 -21.47 11.63 1.30
C THR A 343 -20.72 12.97 1.33
N GLY A 344 -21.21 13.94 2.13
CA GLY A 344 -20.55 15.25 2.30
C GLY A 344 -19.20 15.14 2.96
N GLU A 345 -19.13 14.44 4.10
CA GLU A 345 -17.89 14.21 4.83
C GLU A 345 -16.95 13.28 4.08
N ALA A 346 -17.48 12.26 3.39
CA ALA A 346 -16.70 11.40 2.51
C ALA A 346 -15.92 12.22 1.47
N PHE A 347 -16.61 13.14 0.78
CA PHE A 347 -15.93 14.03 -0.19
C PHE A 347 -14.96 15.00 0.47
N ALA A 348 -15.29 15.55 1.64
CA ALA A 348 -14.38 16.40 2.39
C ALA A 348 -13.06 15.68 2.73
N ASN A 349 -13.15 14.39 3.13
CA ASN A 349 -11.98 13.57 3.43
C ASN A 349 -11.16 13.23 2.16
N LEU A 350 -11.77 12.98 1.00
CA LEU A 350 -11.04 12.86 -0.27
C LEU A 350 -10.26 14.13 -0.61
N ARG A 351 -10.84 15.31 -0.37
CA ARG A 351 -10.16 16.60 -0.58
C ARG A 351 -8.98 16.79 0.40
N ARG A 352 -9.13 16.38 1.67
CA ARG A 352 -8.03 16.39 2.65
C ARG A 352 -6.89 15.48 2.20
N ALA A 353 -7.20 14.26 1.77
CA ALA A 353 -6.21 13.33 1.24
C ALA A 353 -5.44 13.91 0.04
N ARG A 354 -6.16 14.53 -0.93
CA ARG A 354 -5.54 15.22 -2.08
C ARG A 354 -4.60 16.34 -1.64
N LYS A 355 -4.99 17.16 -0.66
CA LYS A 355 -4.17 18.26 -0.16
C LYS A 355 -2.89 17.78 0.51
N LEU A 356 -2.97 16.69 1.28
CA LEU A 356 -1.86 16.15 2.06
C LEU A 356 -0.85 15.38 1.19
N ALA A 357 -1.32 14.54 0.28
CA ALA A 357 -0.48 13.64 -0.49
C ALA A 357 -1.02 13.50 -1.93
N PRO A 358 -0.91 14.54 -2.76
CA PRO A 358 -1.56 14.57 -4.08
C PRO A 358 -1.12 13.43 -4.99
N GLN A 359 0.17 13.13 -5.09
CA GLN A 359 0.66 12.07 -5.97
C GLN A 359 0.15 10.68 -5.54
N GLN A 360 0.24 10.34 -4.25
CA GLN A 360 -0.27 9.07 -3.75
C GLN A 360 -1.79 8.95 -3.89
N THR A 361 -2.53 10.01 -3.61
CA THR A 361 -4.00 10.03 -3.65
C THR A 361 -4.52 9.83 -5.07
N ARG A 362 -3.86 10.41 -6.06
CA ARG A 362 -4.23 10.31 -7.48
C ARG A 362 -4.19 8.87 -8.01
N TYR A 363 -3.25 8.06 -7.55
CA TYR A 363 -3.06 6.67 -7.97
C TYR A 363 -3.68 5.65 -7.01
N SER A 364 -4.49 6.10 -6.03
CA SER A 364 -5.16 5.22 -5.08
C SER A 364 -6.46 4.63 -5.66
N PRO A 365 -6.59 3.30 -5.79
CA PRO A 365 -7.84 2.68 -6.20
C PRO A 365 -9.00 3.01 -5.26
N THR A 366 -8.76 3.02 -3.94
CA THR A 366 -9.78 3.36 -2.94
C THR A 366 -10.37 4.75 -3.18
N VAL A 367 -9.51 5.74 -3.48
CA VAL A 367 -9.96 7.11 -3.77
C VAL A 367 -10.79 7.15 -5.05
N ARG A 368 -10.35 6.47 -6.11
CA ARG A 368 -11.05 6.43 -7.41
C ARG A 368 -12.42 5.77 -7.27
N GLU A 369 -12.50 4.61 -6.64
CA GLU A 369 -13.77 3.89 -6.44
C GLU A 369 -14.73 4.69 -5.52
N THR A 370 -14.21 5.31 -4.46
CA THR A 370 -15.03 6.17 -3.59
C THR A 370 -15.55 7.39 -4.35
N TYR A 371 -14.74 8.00 -5.22
CA TYR A 371 -15.16 9.12 -6.06
C TYR A 371 -16.28 8.69 -7.02
N ILE A 372 -16.14 7.57 -7.73
CA ILE A 372 -17.15 7.05 -8.67
C ILE A 372 -18.50 6.82 -7.96
N ALA A 373 -18.47 6.23 -6.77
CA ALA A 373 -19.68 6.00 -6.00
C ALA A 373 -20.32 7.30 -5.51
N LEU A 374 -19.52 8.32 -5.13
CA LEU A 374 -20.02 9.65 -4.80
C LEU A 374 -20.65 10.35 -6.02
N GLU A 375 -20.07 10.19 -7.19
CA GLU A 375 -20.60 10.68 -8.45
C GLU A 375 -21.96 10.06 -8.76
N SER A 376 -22.04 8.73 -8.69
CA SER A 376 -23.25 7.95 -8.96
C SER A 376 -24.39 8.26 -7.96
N ALA A 377 -24.07 8.64 -6.72
CA ALA A 377 -25.05 8.95 -5.68
C ALA A 377 -25.70 10.34 -5.83
N LYS A 378 -25.17 11.23 -6.67
CA LYS A 378 -25.66 12.61 -6.78
C LYS A 378 -26.46 12.86 -8.05
N ARG A 379 -27.68 13.43 -7.91
CA ARG A 379 -28.53 13.87 -9.04
C ARG A 379 -27.98 15.10 -9.77
N ARG A 380 -27.20 15.93 -9.10
CA ARG A 380 -26.49 17.10 -9.66
C ARG A 380 -25.06 17.11 -9.10
N MET A 381 -24.09 17.17 -10.00
CA MET A 381 -22.69 17.23 -9.67
C MET A 381 -22.30 18.65 -9.24
N PRO A 382 -21.82 18.86 -8.00
CA PRO A 382 -21.19 20.12 -7.65
C PRO A 382 -19.93 20.32 -8.50
N GLU A 383 -19.66 21.55 -8.94
CA GLU A 383 -18.47 21.92 -9.71
C GLU A 383 -17.15 21.42 -9.06
N THR A 384 -17.11 21.46 -7.72
CA THR A 384 -15.97 20.96 -6.94
C THR A 384 -15.75 19.45 -7.07
N LEU A 385 -16.81 18.64 -7.26
CA LEU A 385 -16.69 17.20 -7.45
C LEU A 385 -16.22 16.91 -8.89
N ASN A 386 -16.75 17.61 -9.90
CA ASN A 386 -16.26 17.52 -11.28
C ASN A 386 -14.77 17.88 -11.39
N SER A 387 -14.35 18.97 -10.74
CA SER A 387 -12.93 19.38 -10.69
C SER A 387 -12.04 18.33 -10.01
N PHE A 388 -12.56 17.58 -9.04
CA PHE A 388 -11.83 16.49 -8.41
C PHE A 388 -11.70 15.29 -9.36
N GLY A 389 -12.76 14.94 -10.10
CA GLY A 389 -12.73 13.88 -11.13
C GLY A 389 -11.75 14.21 -12.25
N ALA A 390 -11.81 15.43 -12.80
CA ALA A 390 -10.86 15.89 -13.81
C ALA A 390 -9.40 15.82 -13.31
N TRP A 391 -9.16 16.13 -12.02
CA TRP A 391 -7.84 15.97 -11.43
C TRP A 391 -7.43 14.48 -11.31
N LEU A 392 -8.35 13.56 -11.04
CA LEU A 392 -8.07 12.11 -11.09
C LEU A 392 -7.80 11.60 -12.51
N GLY A 393 -8.14 12.37 -13.55
CA GLY A 393 -8.10 11.93 -14.94
C GLY A 393 -9.37 11.19 -15.39
N MET A 394 -10.47 11.46 -14.71
CA MET A 394 -11.78 10.83 -14.93
C MET A 394 -12.79 11.84 -15.47
#